data_c131dee9c46bf4bcd0df9f3eaafc2d86
#
_entry.id   c131dee9c46bf4bcd0df9f3eaafc2d86
#
_cell.length_a   1.000
_cell.length_b   1.000
_cell.length_c   1.000
_cell.angle_alpha   90.00
_cell.angle_beta   90.00
_cell.angle_gamma   90.00
#
_symmetry.space_group_name_H-M   'P 1'
#
loop_
_entity.id
_entity.type
_entity.pdbx_description
1 polymer ?
#
loop_
_entity_poly.entity_id
_entity_poly.type
_entity_poly.pdbx_seq_one_letter_code
_entity_poly.pdbx_strand_id
1 'polypeptide(L)'
;MPPARSGIDPKAYAPQIEAAGLTSVWYPGVNSPADLAGIEPALAATERLVVGTGIASVWTWQPDELAAAADRLKRLYPGRFILGLGVSHAPLVESTGQAYVKPYSKMVKFLDALPATQAPVVLAALGPKMLELARDRTAGAHPYFTPPEHTAFARQTLGAGPLLVPEIAVSLTPGPEGAAQSRDYAKFYLRLPNYTGNLRRFGYSDADISGGGSDRLISDVVPHGPEDALARIGAHLAAGADHVLVQLLGDGGKFAADDLQALAGLTSGLR
;
A
#
# COMPACT_ATOMS: atom_id res chain seq x y z
N MET A 1 -5.81 -7.48 14.18
CA MET A 1 -5.04 -7.97 13.03
C MET A 1 -6.00 -7.96 11.87
N PRO A 2 -5.78 -7.23 10.78
CA PRO A 2 -6.57 -7.49 9.59
C PRO A 2 -6.39 -8.99 9.31
N PRO A 3 -7.45 -9.73 8.97
CA PRO A 3 -7.33 -11.16 8.72
C PRO A 3 -6.23 -11.36 7.69
N ALA A 4 -5.29 -12.25 8.00
CA ALA A 4 -4.35 -12.74 7.00
C ALA A 4 -5.21 -13.10 5.79
N ARG A 5 -4.89 -12.55 4.63
CA ARG A 5 -5.61 -12.84 3.37
C ARG A 5 -5.24 -14.26 2.91
N SER A 6 -5.58 -15.24 3.77
CA SER A 6 -5.49 -16.64 3.45
C SER A 6 -6.59 -16.98 2.45
N GLY A 7 -6.23 -17.19 1.21
CA GLY A 7 -7.16 -17.71 0.21
C GLY A 7 -7.17 -17.03 -1.17
N ILE A 8 -6.38 -15.97 -1.38
CA ILE A 8 -6.23 -15.41 -2.73
C ILE A 8 -5.09 -16.13 -3.41
N ASP A 9 -5.41 -16.98 -4.40
CA ASP A 9 -4.41 -17.58 -5.28
C ASP A 9 -3.94 -16.54 -6.31
N PRO A 10 -2.68 -16.05 -6.25
CA PRO A 10 -2.18 -15.04 -7.18
C PRO A 10 -2.28 -15.46 -8.65
N LYS A 11 -2.13 -16.78 -8.94
CA LYS A 11 -2.25 -17.33 -10.28
C LYS A 11 -3.67 -17.22 -10.83
N ALA A 12 -4.67 -17.37 -9.97
CA ALA A 12 -6.08 -17.31 -10.39
C ALA A 12 -6.58 -15.87 -10.56
N TYR A 13 -6.14 -14.94 -9.69
CA TYR A 13 -6.67 -13.57 -9.66
C TYR A 13 -5.92 -12.59 -10.56
N ALA A 14 -4.60 -12.72 -10.71
CA ALA A 14 -3.82 -11.76 -11.49
C ALA A 14 -4.29 -11.65 -12.96
N PRO A 15 -4.63 -12.72 -13.67
CA PRO A 15 -5.19 -12.63 -15.01
C PRO A 15 -6.54 -11.88 -15.08
N GLN A 16 -7.37 -12.00 -14.04
CA GLN A 16 -8.65 -11.29 -13.97
C GLN A 16 -8.43 -9.79 -13.78
N ILE A 17 -7.46 -9.40 -12.95
CA ILE A 17 -7.05 -8.00 -12.75
C ILE A 17 -6.54 -7.40 -14.06
N GLU A 18 -5.68 -8.12 -14.78
CA GLU A 18 -5.14 -7.68 -16.06
C GLU A 18 -6.25 -7.60 -17.14
N ALA A 19 -7.14 -8.59 -17.22
CA ALA A 19 -8.27 -8.61 -18.15
C ALA A 19 -9.27 -7.47 -17.88
N ALA A 20 -9.46 -7.09 -16.62
CA ALA A 20 -10.24 -5.91 -16.25
C ALA A 20 -9.56 -4.58 -16.65
N GLY A 21 -8.33 -4.63 -17.17
CA GLY A 21 -7.56 -3.47 -17.60
C GLY A 21 -6.87 -2.72 -16.46
N LEU A 22 -6.81 -3.27 -15.26
CA LEU A 22 -5.98 -2.73 -14.16
C LEU A 22 -4.53 -3.08 -14.43
N THR A 23 -3.60 -2.21 -13.97
CA THR A 23 -2.21 -2.27 -14.41
C THR A 23 -1.26 -2.80 -13.37
N SER A 24 -1.69 -2.92 -12.10
CA SER A 24 -0.84 -3.44 -11.05
C SER A 24 -1.61 -4.16 -9.95
N VAL A 25 -0.91 -5.04 -9.24
CA VAL A 25 -1.37 -5.67 -7.99
C VAL A 25 -0.22 -5.69 -6.98
N TRP A 26 -0.53 -5.34 -5.72
CA TRP A 26 0.47 -5.31 -4.67
C TRP A 26 0.07 -6.25 -3.53
N TYR A 27 1.02 -7.06 -3.08
CA TYR A 27 0.78 -8.09 -2.09
C TYR A 27 1.30 -7.66 -0.71
N PRO A 28 0.41 -7.58 0.31
CA PRO A 28 0.81 -7.25 1.66
C PRO A 28 1.49 -8.45 2.36
N GLY A 29 2.29 -8.14 3.40
CA GLY A 29 2.80 -9.16 4.30
C GLY A 29 3.84 -10.10 3.70
N VAL A 30 4.67 -9.61 2.78
CA VAL A 30 5.76 -10.38 2.19
C VAL A 30 6.94 -10.40 3.17
N ASN A 31 6.94 -11.37 4.08
CA ASN A 31 7.85 -11.41 5.23
C ASN A 31 8.92 -12.50 5.15
N SER A 32 8.89 -13.33 4.11
CA SER A 32 9.82 -14.45 3.91
C SER A 32 10.07 -14.73 2.42
N PRO A 33 11.14 -15.48 2.08
CA PRO A 33 11.34 -15.98 0.73
C PRO A 33 10.16 -16.77 0.16
N ALA A 34 9.45 -17.53 1.02
CA ALA A 34 8.27 -18.29 0.61
C ALA A 34 7.10 -17.36 0.23
N ASP A 35 6.88 -16.26 0.98
CA ASP A 35 5.84 -15.28 0.63
C ASP A 35 6.16 -14.60 -0.71
N LEU A 36 7.42 -14.23 -0.94
CA LEU A 36 7.84 -13.63 -2.19
C LEU A 36 7.73 -14.61 -3.37
N ALA A 37 8.10 -15.87 -3.18
CA ALA A 37 7.88 -16.91 -4.17
C ALA A 37 6.39 -17.17 -4.44
N GLY A 38 5.55 -16.99 -3.42
CA GLY A 38 4.09 -17.13 -3.52
C GLY A 38 3.42 -16.09 -4.43
N ILE A 39 4.03 -14.93 -4.66
CA ILE A 39 3.47 -13.91 -5.57
C ILE A 39 4.00 -14.03 -7.01
N GLU A 40 5.08 -14.77 -7.25
CA GLU A 40 5.63 -14.99 -8.59
C GLU A 40 4.62 -15.58 -9.59
N PRO A 41 3.70 -16.49 -9.21
CA PRO A 41 2.65 -16.98 -10.11
C PRO A 41 1.78 -15.88 -10.72
N ALA A 42 1.60 -14.73 -10.07
CA ALA A 42 0.90 -13.58 -10.65
C ALA A 42 1.66 -13.00 -11.86
N LEU A 43 2.99 -12.86 -11.75
CA LEU A 43 3.85 -12.43 -12.84
C LEU A 43 3.86 -13.42 -14.00
N ALA A 44 3.92 -14.73 -13.68
CA ALA A 44 3.97 -15.80 -14.67
C ALA A 44 2.66 -15.98 -15.44
N ALA A 45 1.53 -15.66 -14.82
CA ALA A 45 0.19 -15.81 -15.41
C ALA A 45 -0.31 -14.56 -16.18
N THR A 46 0.47 -13.49 -16.22
CA THR A 46 0.12 -12.21 -16.85
C THR A 46 1.22 -11.73 -17.80
N GLU A 47 0.89 -10.80 -18.70
CA GLU A 47 1.84 -10.29 -19.69
C GLU A 47 2.32 -8.87 -19.36
N ARG A 48 1.45 -8.03 -18.80
CA ARG A 48 1.70 -6.59 -18.58
C ARG A 48 1.58 -6.15 -17.11
N LEU A 49 0.87 -6.95 -16.30
CA LEU A 49 0.57 -6.60 -14.92
C LEU A 49 1.87 -6.38 -14.12
N VAL A 50 1.96 -5.22 -13.47
CA VAL A 50 3.05 -4.94 -12.53
C VAL A 50 2.69 -5.53 -11.17
N VAL A 51 3.62 -6.24 -10.57
CA VAL A 51 3.46 -6.84 -9.24
C VAL A 51 4.38 -6.13 -8.26
N GLY A 52 3.83 -5.69 -7.14
CA GLY A 52 4.57 -5.05 -6.06
C GLY A 52 4.41 -5.76 -4.72
N THR A 53 5.32 -5.47 -3.79
CA THR A 53 5.15 -5.82 -2.37
C THR A 53 4.65 -4.62 -1.58
N GLY A 54 3.53 -4.75 -0.88
CA GLY A 54 2.93 -3.70 -0.03
C GLY A 54 2.81 -4.15 1.43
N ILE A 55 3.87 -4.45 2.11
CA ILE A 55 5.32 -4.29 1.91
C ILE A 55 6.08 -5.57 2.34
N ALA A 56 7.35 -5.66 1.92
CA ALA A 56 8.32 -6.55 2.54
C ALA A 56 8.90 -5.89 3.79
N SER A 57 8.90 -6.61 4.92
CA SER A 57 9.27 -6.03 6.22
C SER A 57 10.78 -6.09 6.45
N VAL A 58 11.40 -4.95 6.74
CA VAL A 58 12.84 -4.88 7.09
C VAL A 58 13.19 -5.56 8.44
N TRP A 59 12.19 -6.07 9.16
CA TRP A 59 12.40 -6.80 10.40
C TRP A 59 12.59 -8.31 10.19
N THR A 60 12.08 -8.84 9.08
CA THR A 60 12.05 -10.28 8.83
C THR A 60 13.00 -10.72 7.74
N TRP A 61 13.40 -9.82 6.85
CA TRP A 61 14.31 -10.11 5.76
C TRP A 61 15.78 -9.82 6.10
N GLN A 62 16.68 -10.66 5.55
CA GLN A 62 18.08 -10.28 5.40
C GLN A 62 18.23 -9.45 4.10
N PRO A 63 19.02 -8.35 4.12
CA PRO A 63 19.11 -7.45 2.97
C PRO A 63 19.62 -8.12 1.68
N ASP A 64 20.63 -8.98 1.78
CA ASP A 64 21.22 -9.72 0.67
C ASP A 64 20.28 -10.75 0.06
N GLU A 65 19.55 -11.50 0.89
CA GLU A 65 18.53 -12.46 0.43
C GLU A 65 17.39 -11.74 -0.32
N LEU A 66 16.93 -10.63 0.23
CA LEU A 66 15.86 -9.85 -0.40
C LEU A 66 16.30 -9.23 -1.74
N ALA A 67 17.51 -8.66 -1.80
CA ALA A 67 18.06 -8.13 -3.04
C ALA A 67 18.20 -9.21 -4.11
N ALA A 68 18.75 -10.36 -3.77
CA ALA A 68 18.91 -11.49 -4.70
C ALA A 68 17.55 -11.99 -5.23
N ALA A 69 16.55 -12.11 -4.36
CA ALA A 69 15.21 -12.53 -4.75
C ALA A 69 14.51 -11.49 -5.64
N ALA A 70 14.62 -10.20 -5.32
CA ALA A 70 14.06 -9.11 -6.12
C ALA A 70 14.71 -9.04 -7.51
N ASP A 71 16.03 -9.17 -7.60
CA ASP A 71 16.78 -9.18 -8.86
C ASP A 71 16.44 -10.41 -9.72
N ARG A 72 16.18 -11.56 -9.09
CA ARG A 72 15.68 -12.72 -9.80
C ARG A 72 14.34 -12.44 -10.48
N LEU A 73 13.38 -11.85 -9.75
CA LEU A 73 12.07 -11.50 -10.31
C LEU A 73 12.21 -10.43 -11.40
N LYS A 74 13.06 -9.44 -11.19
CA LYS A 74 13.32 -8.38 -12.19
C LYS A 74 13.91 -8.94 -13.49
N ARG A 75 14.81 -9.93 -13.41
CA ARG A 75 15.39 -10.57 -14.60
C ARG A 75 14.38 -11.45 -15.34
N LEU A 76 13.54 -12.19 -14.61
CA LEU A 76 12.54 -13.08 -15.21
C LEU A 76 11.35 -12.30 -15.81
N TYR A 77 11.01 -11.17 -15.19
CA TYR A 77 9.85 -10.34 -15.54
C TYR A 77 10.26 -8.86 -15.69
N PRO A 78 11.00 -8.50 -16.76
CA PRO A 78 11.54 -7.14 -16.92
C PRO A 78 10.44 -6.07 -16.89
N GLY A 79 10.63 -5.03 -16.06
CA GLY A 79 9.69 -3.91 -15.95
C GLY A 79 8.44 -4.18 -15.11
N ARG A 80 8.24 -5.42 -14.62
CA ARG A 80 6.96 -5.81 -13.98
C ARG A 80 7.04 -6.13 -12.48
N PHE A 81 8.18 -5.88 -11.84
CA PHE A 81 8.29 -6.09 -10.39
C PHE A 81 8.82 -4.83 -9.69
N ILE A 82 8.16 -4.45 -8.58
CA ILE A 82 8.54 -3.34 -7.69
C ILE A 82 8.67 -3.88 -6.26
N LEU A 83 9.81 -3.60 -5.61
CA LEU A 83 10.05 -3.96 -4.23
C LEU A 83 9.60 -2.83 -3.29
N GLY A 84 8.45 -2.98 -2.67
CA GLY A 84 8.01 -2.09 -1.59
C GLY A 84 8.57 -2.56 -0.24
N LEU A 85 9.30 -1.67 0.45
CA LEU A 85 9.88 -1.91 1.78
C LEU A 85 9.16 -1.11 2.86
N GLY A 86 9.06 -1.68 4.04
CA GLY A 86 8.47 -0.97 5.17
C GLY A 86 8.96 -1.46 6.53
N VAL A 87 8.74 -0.62 7.54
CA VAL A 87 9.06 -0.92 8.94
C VAL A 87 7.92 -1.60 9.69
N SER A 88 6.82 -1.94 9.01
CA SER A 88 5.66 -2.57 9.62
C SER A 88 5.08 -1.75 10.80
N HIS A 89 4.44 -2.40 11.76
CA HIS A 89 3.79 -1.78 12.93
C HIS A 89 4.21 -2.51 14.20
N ALA A 90 4.31 -1.78 15.31
CA ALA A 90 4.76 -2.32 16.59
C ALA A 90 4.03 -3.64 16.97
N PRO A 91 2.70 -3.74 16.96
CA PRO A 91 2.02 -4.98 17.34
C PRO A 91 2.37 -6.18 16.45
N LEU A 92 2.61 -5.95 15.15
CA LEU A 92 2.96 -7.02 14.22
C LEU A 92 4.41 -7.48 14.40
N VAL A 93 5.34 -6.54 14.61
CA VAL A 93 6.75 -6.88 14.84
C VAL A 93 6.92 -7.55 16.20
N GLU A 94 6.30 -7.03 17.24
CA GLU A 94 6.34 -7.57 18.59
C GLU A 94 5.72 -8.98 18.69
N SER A 95 4.72 -9.28 17.89
CA SER A 95 4.15 -10.63 17.80
C SER A 95 5.15 -11.67 17.26
N THR A 96 6.23 -11.25 16.59
CA THR A 96 7.34 -12.13 16.17
C THR A 96 8.45 -12.27 17.21
N GLY A 97 8.28 -11.69 18.40
CA GLY A 97 9.28 -11.69 19.48
C GLY A 97 10.37 -10.62 19.31
N GLN A 98 10.25 -9.73 18.33
CA GLN A 98 11.21 -8.65 18.11
C GLN A 98 10.74 -7.34 18.76
N ALA A 99 11.67 -6.52 19.26
CA ALA A 99 11.35 -5.19 19.79
C ALA A 99 11.21 -4.17 18.64
N TYR A 100 10.07 -3.47 18.57
CA TYR A 100 9.85 -2.40 17.62
C TYR A 100 10.49 -1.10 18.10
N VAL A 101 11.79 -0.93 17.86
CA VAL A 101 12.56 0.23 18.32
C VAL A 101 13.21 0.98 17.16
N LYS A 102 13.17 2.32 17.21
CA LYS A 102 13.82 3.21 16.23
C LYS A 102 13.56 2.81 14.76
N PRO A 103 12.30 2.71 14.30
CA PRO A 103 11.96 2.19 12.97
C PRO A 103 12.64 2.94 11.82
N TYR A 104 12.81 4.26 11.93
CA TYR A 104 13.57 5.04 10.94
C TYR A 104 15.04 4.58 10.85
N SER A 105 15.71 4.45 11.99
CA SER A 105 17.11 3.98 12.03
C SER A 105 17.23 2.53 11.54
N LYS A 106 16.21 1.69 11.78
CA LYS A 106 16.17 0.32 11.25
C LYS A 106 16.10 0.33 9.72
N MET A 107 15.26 1.20 9.12
CA MET A 107 15.18 1.35 7.68
C MET A 107 16.51 1.84 7.08
N VAL A 108 17.11 2.88 7.67
CA VAL A 108 18.42 3.39 7.21
C VAL A 108 19.47 2.27 7.22
N LYS A 109 19.62 1.55 8.32
CA LYS A 109 20.57 0.43 8.43
C LYS A 109 20.29 -0.69 7.43
N PHE A 110 19.02 -0.96 7.16
CA PHE A 110 18.63 -1.97 6.18
C PHE A 110 19.04 -1.53 4.77
N LEU A 111 18.78 -0.26 4.40
CA LEU A 111 19.20 0.28 3.10
C LEU A 111 20.74 0.39 2.97
N ASP A 112 21.47 0.64 4.07
CA ASP A 112 22.94 0.65 4.07
C ASP A 112 23.52 -0.75 3.79
N ALA A 113 22.81 -1.78 4.25
CA ALA A 113 23.21 -3.19 4.07
C ALA A 113 22.60 -3.83 2.81
N LEU A 114 21.62 -3.19 2.17
CA LEU A 114 20.97 -3.72 0.97
C LEU A 114 21.94 -3.59 -0.22
N PRO A 115 22.35 -4.70 -0.86
CA PRO A 115 23.14 -4.62 -2.08
C PRO A 115 22.40 -3.82 -3.17
N ALA A 116 23.16 -3.25 -4.09
CA ALA A 116 22.59 -2.60 -5.27
C ALA A 116 21.68 -3.59 -6.02
N THR A 117 20.40 -3.28 -6.09
CA THR A 117 19.40 -4.10 -6.79
C THR A 117 18.91 -3.38 -8.06
N GLN A 118 18.62 -4.15 -9.10
CA GLN A 118 18.01 -3.66 -10.33
C GLN A 118 16.50 -3.49 -10.23
N ALA A 119 15.86 -4.12 -9.23
CA ALA A 119 14.44 -3.93 -8.97
C ALA A 119 14.20 -2.53 -8.38
N PRO A 120 13.24 -1.74 -8.89
CA PRO A 120 12.86 -0.48 -8.26
C PRO A 120 12.42 -0.72 -6.81
N VAL A 121 13.00 0.04 -5.88
CA VAL A 121 12.64 0.00 -4.47
C VAL A 121 11.79 1.22 -4.13
N VAL A 122 10.66 1.04 -3.46
CA VAL A 122 9.85 2.12 -2.89
C VAL A 122 9.66 1.92 -1.39
N LEU A 123 9.54 3.01 -0.63
CA LEU A 123 9.38 2.92 0.83
C LEU A 123 7.94 3.21 1.26
N ALA A 124 7.42 2.41 2.18
CA ALA A 124 6.25 2.81 2.97
C ALA A 124 6.64 4.03 3.83
N ALA A 125 6.12 5.21 3.46
CA ALA A 125 6.56 6.47 4.03
C ALA A 125 5.39 7.39 4.36
N LEU A 126 5.25 7.76 5.64
CA LEU A 126 4.22 8.68 6.11
C LEU A 126 4.82 10.03 6.55
N GLY A 127 5.86 10.01 7.34
CA GLY A 127 6.47 11.22 7.89
C GLY A 127 7.56 11.81 7.00
N PRO A 128 7.91 13.11 7.19
CA PRO A 128 8.85 13.83 6.33
C PRO A 128 10.21 13.12 6.22
N LYS A 129 10.79 12.67 7.33
CA LYS A 129 12.10 11.97 7.32
C LYS A 129 12.10 10.70 6.47
N MET A 130 11.01 9.93 6.46
CA MET A 130 10.91 8.71 5.66
C MET A 130 10.67 9.05 4.18
N LEU A 131 9.93 10.12 3.88
CA LEU A 131 9.77 10.63 2.52
C LEU A 131 11.07 11.19 1.95
N GLU A 132 11.85 11.93 2.76
CA GLU A 132 13.19 12.37 2.39
C GLU A 132 14.13 11.19 2.11
N LEU A 133 14.11 10.17 2.99
CA LEU A 133 14.86 8.94 2.78
C LEU A 133 14.45 8.21 1.49
N ALA A 134 13.16 8.17 1.19
CA ALA A 134 12.65 7.60 -0.06
C ALA A 134 13.17 8.37 -1.28
N ARG A 135 13.12 9.71 -1.24
CA ARG A 135 13.66 10.59 -2.29
C ARG A 135 15.14 10.35 -2.56
N ASP A 136 15.93 10.27 -1.48
CA ASP A 136 17.40 10.30 -1.57
C ASP A 136 18.00 8.92 -1.86
N ARG A 137 17.29 7.84 -1.51
CA ARG A 137 17.86 6.49 -1.48
C ARG A 137 17.11 5.44 -2.30
N THR A 138 15.92 5.76 -2.83
CA THR A 138 15.06 4.76 -3.48
C THR A 138 14.35 5.33 -4.71
N ALA A 139 13.57 4.48 -5.39
CA ALA A 139 12.78 4.88 -6.55
C ALA A 139 11.50 5.65 -6.18
N GLY A 140 11.11 5.73 -4.90
CA GLY A 140 9.91 6.46 -4.52
C GLY A 140 9.26 6.04 -3.20
N ALA A 141 8.00 6.43 -3.02
CA ALA A 141 7.24 6.20 -1.81
C ALA A 141 5.87 5.56 -2.07
N HIS A 142 5.46 4.71 -1.13
CA HIS A 142 4.18 4.03 -1.07
C HIS A 142 3.49 4.34 0.28
N PRO A 143 2.86 5.52 0.42
CA PRO A 143 2.09 5.88 1.61
C PRO A 143 0.77 5.09 1.67
N TYR A 144 0.29 4.86 2.88
CA TYR A 144 -0.95 4.16 3.13
C TYR A 144 -1.79 4.87 4.20
N PHE A 145 -3.13 4.77 4.09
CA PHE A 145 -4.08 5.34 5.03
C PHE A 145 -3.87 6.85 5.22
N THR A 146 -3.83 7.56 4.13
CA THR A 146 -3.53 9.00 4.07
C THR A 146 -4.56 9.77 3.26
N PRO A 147 -4.86 11.04 3.61
CA PRO A 147 -5.70 11.90 2.79
C PRO A 147 -4.91 12.48 1.59
N PRO A 148 -5.58 13.06 0.57
CA PRO A 148 -4.93 13.67 -0.60
C PRO A 148 -3.94 14.80 -0.25
N GLU A 149 -4.15 15.53 0.84
CA GLU A 149 -3.23 16.57 1.34
C GLU A 149 -1.86 15.98 1.70
N HIS A 150 -1.86 14.73 2.22
CA HIS A 150 -0.60 14.02 2.43
C HIS A 150 0.09 13.70 1.10
N THR A 151 -0.65 13.33 0.07
CA THR A 151 -0.08 13.06 -1.26
C THR A 151 0.55 14.31 -1.85
N ALA A 152 -0.10 15.48 -1.74
CA ALA A 152 0.49 16.75 -2.15
C ALA A 152 1.78 17.05 -1.38
N PHE A 153 1.79 16.88 -0.07
CA PHE A 153 2.99 17.02 0.78
C PHE A 153 4.09 16.02 0.40
N ALA A 154 3.73 14.76 0.16
CA ALA A 154 4.68 13.73 -0.25
C ALA A 154 5.30 14.07 -1.62
N ARG A 155 4.49 14.52 -2.58
CA ARG A 155 4.98 14.97 -3.89
C ARG A 155 5.92 16.16 -3.77
N GLN A 156 5.59 17.13 -2.95
CA GLN A 156 6.47 18.28 -2.69
C GLN A 156 7.81 17.84 -2.10
N THR A 157 7.79 16.86 -1.17
CA THR A 157 9.01 16.34 -0.52
C THR A 157 9.87 15.50 -1.48
N LEU A 158 9.24 14.66 -2.29
CA LEU A 158 9.92 13.77 -3.24
C LEU A 158 10.45 14.53 -4.47
N GLY A 159 9.80 15.62 -4.89
CA GLY A 159 10.06 16.25 -6.19
C GLY A 159 9.42 15.46 -7.34
N ALA A 160 9.82 15.77 -8.58
CA ALA A 160 9.18 15.24 -9.79
C ALA A 160 9.65 13.84 -10.23
N GLY A 161 10.83 13.39 -9.78
CA GLY A 161 11.45 12.16 -10.29
C GLY A 161 10.99 10.87 -9.62
N PRO A 162 10.97 10.79 -8.27
CA PRO A 162 10.60 9.57 -7.56
C PRO A 162 9.12 9.22 -7.70
N LEU A 163 8.85 7.92 -7.77
CA LEU A 163 7.49 7.37 -7.85
C LEU A 163 6.71 7.66 -6.57
N LEU A 164 5.44 8.08 -6.69
CA LEU A 164 4.53 8.27 -5.58
C LEU A 164 3.26 7.44 -5.79
N VAL A 165 3.13 6.37 -5.01
CA VAL A 165 2.07 5.36 -5.15
C VAL A 165 1.30 5.22 -3.83
N PRO A 166 0.39 6.16 -3.49
CA PRO A 166 -0.47 5.97 -2.32
C PRO A 166 -1.41 4.77 -2.49
N GLU A 167 -1.69 4.09 -1.39
CA GLU A 167 -2.72 3.06 -1.31
C GLU A 167 -3.88 3.56 -0.46
N ILE A 168 -5.10 3.39 -0.95
CA ILE A 168 -6.34 3.70 -0.25
C ILE A 168 -7.20 2.44 -0.08
N ALA A 169 -7.80 2.29 1.09
CA ALA A 169 -8.85 1.29 1.31
C ALA A 169 -10.20 1.87 0.89
N VAL A 170 -11.01 1.08 0.21
CA VAL A 170 -12.29 1.52 -0.37
C VAL A 170 -13.36 0.47 -0.13
N SER A 171 -14.53 0.87 0.35
CA SER A 171 -15.75 0.07 0.25
C SER A 171 -16.54 0.50 -0.99
N LEU A 172 -16.89 -0.41 -1.89
CA LEU A 172 -17.79 -0.09 -3.01
C LEU A 172 -19.26 -0.15 -2.60
N THR A 173 -19.58 -0.59 -1.39
CA THR A 173 -20.94 -0.59 -0.85
C THR A 173 -21.35 0.85 -0.52
N PRO A 174 -22.47 1.36 -1.07
CA PRO A 174 -22.93 2.71 -0.75
C PRO A 174 -23.71 2.76 0.57
N GLY A 175 -23.91 3.97 1.08
CA GLY A 175 -24.78 4.25 2.22
C GLY A 175 -24.28 3.73 3.58
N PRO A 176 -25.18 3.50 4.55
CA PRO A 176 -24.79 3.19 5.92
C PRO A 176 -23.97 1.91 6.10
N GLU A 177 -24.21 0.91 5.26
CA GLU A 177 -23.46 -0.35 5.30
C GLU A 177 -22.00 -0.13 4.88
N GLY A 178 -21.76 0.56 3.77
CA GLY A 178 -20.40 0.92 3.34
C GLY A 178 -19.69 1.80 4.35
N ALA A 179 -20.38 2.76 4.96
CA ALA A 179 -19.85 3.58 6.03
C ALA A 179 -19.45 2.73 7.26
N ALA A 180 -20.23 1.72 7.60
CA ALA A 180 -19.90 0.80 8.70
C ALA A 180 -18.65 -0.05 8.37
N GLN A 181 -18.55 -0.59 7.16
CA GLN A 181 -17.37 -1.34 6.67
C GLN A 181 -16.10 -0.47 6.73
N SER A 182 -16.17 0.77 6.23
CA SER A 182 -15.05 1.72 6.24
C SER A 182 -14.58 2.06 7.66
N ARG A 183 -15.53 2.31 8.59
CA ARG A 183 -15.22 2.57 10.01
C ARG A 183 -14.60 1.36 10.69
N ASP A 184 -15.15 0.18 10.45
CA ASP A 184 -14.64 -1.03 11.07
C ASP A 184 -13.20 -1.31 10.64
N TYR A 185 -12.93 -1.11 9.37
CA TYR A 185 -11.57 -1.19 8.84
C TYR A 185 -10.64 -0.14 9.46
N ALA A 186 -11.07 1.11 9.52
CA ALA A 186 -10.27 2.22 10.06
C ALA A 186 -9.91 2.05 11.54
N LYS A 187 -10.74 1.39 12.34
CA LYS A 187 -10.51 1.17 13.79
C LYS A 187 -9.14 0.57 14.11
N PHE A 188 -8.64 -0.33 13.25
CA PHE A 188 -7.31 -0.90 13.47
C PHE A 188 -6.22 0.17 13.32
N TYR A 189 -6.25 0.95 12.24
CA TYR A 189 -5.22 1.95 11.93
C TYR A 189 -5.28 3.17 12.86
N LEU A 190 -6.47 3.54 13.30
CA LEU A 190 -6.68 4.63 14.27
C LEU A 190 -6.18 4.33 15.69
N ARG A 191 -5.72 3.10 15.96
CA ARG A 191 -5.01 2.74 17.20
C ARG A 191 -3.48 2.85 17.06
N LEU A 192 -2.97 3.03 15.85
CA LEU A 192 -1.54 3.01 15.58
C LEU A 192 -0.96 4.43 15.59
N PRO A 193 -0.01 4.74 16.50
CA PRO A 193 0.51 6.11 16.70
C PRO A 193 1.10 6.75 15.45
N ASN A 194 1.68 5.95 14.53
CA ASN A 194 2.24 6.44 13.29
C ASN A 194 1.17 7.03 12.36
N TYR A 195 -0.03 6.39 12.26
CA TYR A 195 -1.13 6.90 11.46
C TYR A 195 -1.83 8.07 12.14
N THR A 196 -2.17 7.96 13.41
CA THR A 196 -2.83 9.06 14.12
C THR A 196 -1.95 10.31 14.23
N GLY A 197 -0.64 10.12 14.43
CA GLY A 197 0.33 11.22 14.40
C GLY A 197 0.43 11.87 13.02
N ASN A 198 0.32 11.09 11.95
CA ASN A 198 0.28 11.61 10.59
C ASN A 198 -1.03 12.37 10.33
N LEU A 199 -2.18 11.81 10.68
CA LEU A 199 -3.49 12.47 10.52
C LEU A 199 -3.54 13.81 11.24
N ARG A 200 -3.04 13.91 12.49
CA ARG A 200 -2.95 15.19 13.22
C ARG A 200 -2.13 16.24 12.48
N ARG A 201 -1.06 15.83 11.77
CA ARG A 201 -0.26 16.75 10.95
C ARG A 201 -1.07 17.36 9.82
N PHE A 202 -2.10 16.65 9.33
CA PHE A 202 -3.01 17.12 8.29
C PHE A 202 -4.34 17.67 8.84
N GLY A 203 -4.36 18.09 10.11
CA GLY A 203 -5.47 18.84 10.69
C GLY A 203 -6.65 18.01 11.18
N TYR A 204 -6.46 16.70 11.41
CA TYR A 204 -7.46 15.89 12.11
C TYR A 204 -7.27 15.99 13.61
N SER A 205 -8.33 16.39 14.31
CA SER A 205 -8.34 16.51 15.77
C SER A 205 -8.46 15.15 16.45
N ASP A 206 -8.27 15.13 17.77
CA ASP A 206 -8.51 13.92 18.56
C ASP A 206 -9.99 13.48 18.51
N ALA A 207 -10.91 14.43 18.36
CA ALA A 207 -12.31 14.12 18.13
C ALA A 207 -12.54 13.42 16.78
N ASP A 208 -11.82 13.83 15.73
CA ASP A 208 -11.89 13.16 14.42
C ASP A 208 -11.34 11.72 14.46
N ILE A 209 -10.33 11.48 15.29
CA ILE A 209 -9.66 10.18 15.40
C ILE A 209 -10.41 9.20 16.31
N SER A 210 -11.13 9.74 17.31
CA SER A 210 -11.84 8.95 18.33
C SER A 210 -13.06 8.20 17.76
N GLY A 211 -13.56 7.21 18.48
CA GLY A 211 -14.82 6.53 18.15
C GLY A 211 -14.84 5.77 16.82
N GLY A 212 -13.70 5.51 16.24
CA GLY A 212 -13.58 4.84 14.93
C GLY A 212 -13.57 5.79 13.73
N GLY A 213 -13.32 7.06 13.99
CA GLY A 213 -13.17 8.12 12.98
C GLY A 213 -14.44 8.95 12.76
N SER A 214 -14.28 10.28 12.60
CA SER A 214 -15.38 11.16 12.18
C SER A 214 -15.78 10.84 10.72
N ASP A 215 -16.97 11.30 10.31
CA ASP A 215 -17.42 11.14 8.92
C ASP A 215 -16.44 11.75 7.93
N ARG A 216 -15.92 12.94 8.28
CA ARG A 216 -14.88 13.62 7.49
C ARG A 216 -13.64 12.74 7.33
N LEU A 217 -13.07 12.25 8.42
CA LEU A 217 -11.86 11.42 8.38
C LEU A 217 -12.08 10.16 7.57
N ILE A 218 -13.21 9.46 7.78
CA ILE A 218 -13.51 8.24 7.04
C ILE A 218 -13.68 8.50 5.55
N SER A 219 -14.42 9.52 5.16
CA SER A 219 -14.56 9.92 3.75
C SER A 219 -13.20 10.24 3.11
N ASP A 220 -12.27 10.82 3.88
CA ASP A 220 -10.96 11.23 3.37
C ASP A 220 -9.98 10.06 3.21
N VAL A 221 -10.02 9.03 4.07
CA VAL A 221 -9.00 7.96 4.09
C VAL A 221 -9.52 6.57 3.76
N VAL A 222 -10.84 6.32 3.91
CA VAL A 222 -11.50 5.03 3.58
C VAL A 222 -12.87 5.33 2.98
N PRO A 223 -12.95 5.91 1.77
CA PRO A 223 -14.21 6.27 1.13
C PRO A 223 -15.12 5.05 0.93
N HIS A 224 -16.44 5.29 0.91
CA HIS A 224 -17.44 4.26 0.66
C HIS A 224 -18.44 4.70 -0.41
N GLY A 225 -18.88 3.73 -1.21
CA GLY A 225 -19.66 3.97 -2.40
C GLY A 225 -18.80 4.31 -3.63
N PRO A 226 -19.28 3.98 -4.83
CA PRO A 226 -18.53 4.15 -6.07
C PRO A 226 -18.12 5.59 -6.36
N GLU A 227 -19.02 6.55 -6.12
CA GLU A 227 -18.77 7.97 -6.42
C GLU A 227 -17.68 8.56 -5.54
N ASP A 228 -17.75 8.33 -4.21
CA ASP A 228 -16.75 8.81 -3.26
C ASP A 228 -15.39 8.13 -3.50
N ALA A 229 -15.40 6.84 -3.85
CA ALA A 229 -14.19 6.11 -4.22
C ALA A 229 -13.49 6.74 -5.43
N LEU A 230 -14.26 7.00 -6.51
CA LEU A 230 -13.73 7.64 -7.71
C LEU A 230 -13.21 9.05 -7.43
N ALA A 231 -13.99 9.85 -6.70
CA ALA A 231 -13.58 11.20 -6.31
C ALA A 231 -12.27 11.18 -5.50
N ARG A 232 -12.11 10.24 -4.59
CA ARG A 232 -10.90 10.12 -3.77
C ARG A 232 -9.69 9.67 -4.58
N ILE A 233 -9.83 8.69 -5.47
CA ILE A 233 -8.78 8.30 -6.41
C ILE A 233 -8.33 9.50 -7.25
N GLY A 234 -9.29 10.23 -7.83
CA GLY A 234 -9.02 11.45 -8.61
C GLY A 234 -8.32 12.53 -7.81
N ALA A 235 -8.69 12.73 -6.54
CA ALA A 235 -8.04 13.69 -5.64
C ALA A 235 -6.57 13.34 -5.35
N HIS A 236 -6.24 12.06 -5.16
CA HIS A 236 -4.84 11.64 -5.00
C HIS A 236 -4.03 11.84 -6.30
N LEU A 237 -4.60 11.53 -7.47
CA LEU A 237 -3.96 11.78 -8.76
C LEU A 237 -3.71 13.29 -8.97
N ALA A 238 -4.72 14.13 -8.71
CA ALA A 238 -4.60 15.58 -8.79
C ALA A 238 -3.58 16.15 -7.79
N ALA A 239 -3.40 15.51 -6.64
CA ALA A 239 -2.40 15.84 -5.64
C ALA A 239 -0.97 15.39 -6.01
N GLY A 240 -0.79 14.75 -7.17
CA GLY A 240 0.52 14.39 -7.72
C GLY A 240 0.92 12.93 -7.51
N ALA A 241 -0.01 12.00 -7.21
CA ALA A 241 0.27 10.58 -7.28
C ALA A 241 0.52 10.16 -8.74
N ASP A 242 1.52 9.31 -8.96
CA ASP A 242 1.75 8.70 -10.28
C ASP A 242 0.82 7.53 -10.53
N HIS A 243 0.40 6.87 -9.45
CA HIS A 243 -0.52 5.74 -9.46
C HIS A 243 -1.20 5.64 -8.11
N VAL A 244 -2.46 5.19 -8.06
CA VAL A 244 -3.20 4.96 -6.82
C VAL A 244 -3.54 3.47 -6.70
N LEU A 245 -3.09 2.84 -5.64
CA LEU A 245 -3.48 1.48 -5.31
C LEU A 245 -4.80 1.48 -4.54
N VAL A 246 -5.68 0.58 -4.90
CA VAL A 246 -6.99 0.44 -4.26
C VAL A 246 -7.09 -0.91 -3.56
N GLN A 247 -7.27 -0.87 -2.24
CA GLN A 247 -7.62 -2.03 -1.46
C GLN A 247 -9.14 -2.09 -1.32
N LEU A 248 -9.79 -3.01 -2.03
CA LEU A 248 -11.22 -3.22 -1.88
C LEU A 248 -11.55 -3.86 -0.53
N LEU A 249 -12.48 -3.27 0.19
CA LEU A 249 -13.08 -3.84 1.40
C LEU A 249 -14.28 -4.68 0.98
N GLY A 250 -14.39 -5.90 1.49
CA GLY A 250 -15.50 -6.81 1.19
C GLY A 250 -15.63 -7.86 2.28
N ASP A 251 -16.63 -8.72 2.18
CA ASP A 251 -16.94 -9.77 3.14
C ASP A 251 -15.78 -10.77 3.29
N GLY A 252 -15.00 -10.61 4.34
CA GLY A 252 -13.93 -11.54 4.71
C GLY A 252 -12.70 -11.57 3.79
N GLY A 253 -12.46 -10.54 2.99
CA GLY A 253 -11.28 -10.43 2.11
C GLY A 253 -11.35 -11.31 0.87
N LYS A 254 -12.52 -11.81 0.52
CA LYS A 254 -12.76 -12.45 -0.77
C LYS A 254 -12.85 -11.38 -1.85
N PHE A 255 -12.05 -11.52 -2.87
CA PHE A 255 -12.19 -10.75 -4.10
C PHE A 255 -13.47 -11.21 -4.79
N ALA A 256 -14.52 -10.40 -4.78
CA ALA A 256 -15.63 -10.63 -5.68
C ALA A 256 -15.21 -10.18 -7.09
N ALA A 257 -15.42 -11.02 -8.10
CA ALA A 257 -15.13 -10.66 -9.48
C ALA A 257 -15.94 -9.42 -9.91
N ASP A 258 -17.14 -9.26 -9.35
CA ASP A 258 -18.02 -8.11 -9.59
C ASP A 258 -17.42 -6.80 -9.04
N ASP A 259 -16.79 -6.82 -7.88
CA ASP A 259 -16.12 -5.65 -7.32
C ASP A 259 -14.90 -5.21 -8.15
N LEU A 260 -14.18 -6.18 -8.72
CA LEU A 260 -13.06 -5.92 -9.63
C LEU A 260 -13.54 -5.24 -10.91
N GLN A 261 -14.63 -5.73 -11.51
CA GLN A 261 -15.23 -5.14 -12.71
C GLN A 261 -15.82 -3.76 -12.42
N ALA A 262 -16.46 -3.58 -11.26
CA ALA A 262 -16.95 -2.29 -10.81
C ALA A 262 -15.81 -1.27 -10.66
N LEU A 263 -14.71 -1.63 -9.99
CA LEU A 263 -13.53 -0.77 -9.85
C LEU A 263 -12.92 -0.43 -11.22
N ALA A 264 -12.77 -1.41 -12.10
CA ALA A 264 -12.22 -1.20 -13.44
C ALA A 264 -13.10 -0.26 -14.28
N GLY A 265 -14.41 -0.42 -14.21
CA GLY A 265 -15.40 0.46 -14.86
C GLY A 265 -15.30 1.89 -14.33
N LEU A 266 -15.26 2.07 -13.01
CA LEU A 266 -15.13 3.38 -12.37
C LEU A 266 -13.85 4.12 -12.78
N THR A 267 -12.72 3.42 -12.86
CA THR A 267 -11.41 4.04 -13.11
C THR A 267 -11.08 4.17 -14.59
N SER A 268 -11.91 3.68 -15.50
CA SER A 268 -11.67 3.72 -16.96
C SER A 268 -11.50 5.13 -17.52
N GLY A 269 -12.14 6.13 -16.92
CA GLY A 269 -12.04 7.55 -17.29
C GLY A 269 -10.85 8.32 -16.69
N LEU A 270 -10.06 7.67 -15.81
CA LEU A 270 -8.90 8.28 -15.15
C LEU A 270 -7.56 7.95 -15.84
N ARG A 271 -7.59 7.29 -16.99
CA ARG A 271 -6.42 6.85 -17.79
C ARG A 271 -5.96 7.91 -18.76
#